data_b6c5512099455f0b76c2072cb910d944
#
_entry.id   b6c5512099455f0b76c2072cb910d944
#
_cell.length_a   1.000
_cell.length_b   1.000
_cell.length_c   1.000
_cell.angle_alpha   90.00
_cell.angle_beta   90.00
_cell.angle_gamma   90.00
#
_symmetry.space_group_name_H-M   'P 1'
#
loop_
_entity.id
_entity.type
_entity.pdbx_description
1 polymer ?
#
loop_
_entity_poly.entity_id
_entity_poly.type
_entity_poly.pdbx_seq_one_letter_code
_entity_poly.pdbx_strand_id
1 'polypeptide(L)'
;MPTINQLVRKGRKKINKKIKAPALESCPQKKGVCVRVYTTTPKKPNSALRKVARVRLTNGIEVTTYIPGEGHNLQEHSVVLIRGGRVKDLPGVRYHMVRGTIDTMGVEDRKKSRSKYGTKKPK
;
A
#
# COMPACT_ATOMS: atom_id res chain seq x y z
N MET A 1 -3.57 21.20 -31.11
CA MET A 1 -4.85 21.86 -30.70
C MET A 1 -5.95 21.47 -31.68
N PRO A 2 -7.13 21.10 -31.18
CA PRO A 2 -8.25 20.83 -32.06
C PRO A 2 -8.82 22.11 -32.65
N THR A 3 -9.34 22.01 -33.87
CA THR A 3 -10.01 23.15 -34.50
C THR A 3 -11.43 23.29 -33.98
N ILE A 4 -12.03 24.47 -34.18
CA ILE A 4 -13.41 24.73 -33.78
C ILE A 4 -14.36 23.71 -34.42
N ASN A 5 -14.15 23.37 -35.69
CA ASN A 5 -15.00 22.39 -36.37
C ASN A 5 -14.90 20.98 -35.75
N GLN A 6 -13.70 20.61 -35.28
CA GLN A 6 -13.53 19.33 -34.59
C GLN A 6 -14.26 19.29 -33.25
N LEU A 7 -14.25 20.41 -32.53
CA LEU A 7 -14.97 20.52 -31.26
C LEU A 7 -16.49 20.48 -31.46
N VAL A 8 -16.99 21.10 -32.54
CA VAL A 8 -18.41 21.09 -32.89
C VAL A 8 -18.88 19.67 -33.20
N ARG A 9 -18.07 18.92 -33.96
CA ARG A 9 -18.43 17.56 -34.38
C ARG A 9 -18.36 16.54 -33.25
N LYS A 10 -17.31 16.57 -32.43
CA LYS A 10 -17.05 15.54 -31.41
C LYS A 10 -17.20 16.00 -29.98
N GLY A 11 -17.17 17.33 -29.74
CA GLY A 11 -17.22 17.87 -28.40
C GLY A 11 -15.98 17.53 -27.58
N ARG A 12 -16.01 17.91 -26.33
CA ARG A 12 -14.94 17.58 -25.35
C ARG A 12 -15.41 16.43 -24.48
N LYS A 13 -14.55 15.44 -24.36
CA LYS A 13 -14.82 14.31 -23.48
C LYS A 13 -14.02 14.48 -22.19
N LYS A 14 -14.69 14.31 -21.07
CA LYS A 14 -14.05 14.36 -19.77
C LYS A 14 -13.24 13.08 -19.57
N ILE A 15 -11.95 13.23 -19.28
CA ILE A 15 -11.09 12.08 -19.02
C ILE A 15 -11.28 11.65 -17.57
N ASN A 16 -11.75 10.41 -17.39
CA ASN A 16 -11.89 9.85 -16.05
C ASN A 16 -10.54 9.28 -15.60
N LYS A 17 -10.07 9.74 -14.43
CA LYS A 17 -8.84 9.23 -13.86
C LYS A 17 -9.11 7.87 -13.20
N LYS A 18 -8.25 6.91 -13.52
CA LYS A 18 -8.34 5.60 -12.89
C LYS A 18 -7.86 5.69 -11.44
N ILE A 19 -8.53 4.95 -10.57
CA ILE A 19 -8.14 4.85 -9.17
C ILE A 19 -6.83 4.09 -9.08
N LYS A 20 -5.87 4.62 -8.31
CA LYS A 20 -4.56 3.98 -8.13
C LYS A 20 -4.60 2.81 -7.16
N ALA A 21 -5.64 2.68 -6.37
CA ALA A 21 -5.80 1.62 -5.37
C ALA A 21 -7.16 0.93 -5.53
N PRO A 22 -7.38 0.16 -6.61
CA PRO A 22 -8.70 -0.41 -6.88
C PRO A 22 -9.17 -1.41 -5.83
N ALA A 23 -8.26 -2.10 -5.15
CA ALA A 23 -8.63 -3.10 -4.14
C ALA A 23 -9.25 -2.47 -2.88
N LEU A 24 -9.04 -1.17 -2.67
CA LEU A 24 -9.62 -0.47 -1.51
C LEU A 24 -11.09 -0.09 -1.69
N GLU A 25 -11.59 -0.12 -2.92
CA GLU A 25 -13.00 0.18 -3.27
C GLU A 25 -13.51 1.47 -2.64
N SER A 26 -12.79 2.58 -2.89
CA SER A 26 -13.11 3.92 -2.40
C SER A 26 -13.03 4.07 -0.88
N CYS A 27 -12.33 3.18 -0.19
CA CYS A 27 -12.07 3.29 1.25
C CYS A 27 -10.65 3.81 1.48
N PRO A 28 -10.41 4.61 2.55
CA PRO A 28 -9.05 5.06 2.84
C PRO A 28 -8.14 3.92 3.32
N GLN A 29 -8.69 2.96 4.06
CA GLN A 29 -7.99 1.77 4.49
C GLN A 29 -8.91 0.55 4.38
N LYS A 30 -8.32 -0.63 4.39
CA LYS A 30 -9.07 -1.88 4.32
C LYS A 30 -8.41 -2.93 5.22
N LYS A 31 -9.22 -3.66 5.95
CA LYS A 31 -8.75 -4.75 6.81
C LYS A 31 -8.53 -6.01 5.97
N GLY A 32 -7.53 -6.79 6.33
CA GLY A 32 -7.26 -8.05 5.65
C GLY A 32 -6.49 -9.03 6.52
N VAL A 33 -6.30 -10.23 6.01
CA VAL A 33 -5.57 -11.29 6.69
C VAL A 33 -4.35 -11.66 5.85
N CYS A 34 -3.19 -11.78 6.49
CA CYS A 34 -1.96 -12.17 5.80
C CYS A 34 -2.06 -13.63 5.33
N VAL A 35 -1.92 -13.83 4.03
CA VAL A 35 -1.86 -15.16 3.43
C VAL A 35 -0.42 -15.67 3.44
N ARG A 36 0.53 -14.77 3.21
CA ARG A 36 1.95 -15.10 3.16
C ARG A 36 2.77 -13.86 3.48
N VAL A 37 3.85 -14.01 4.23
CA VAL A 37 4.81 -12.95 4.52
C VAL A 37 6.16 -13.37 3.99
N TYR A 38 6.80 -12.51 3.20
CA TYR A 38 8.07 -12.84 2.55
C TYR A 38 8.85 -11.58 2.24
N THR A 39 10.05 -11.77 1.68
CA THR A 39 10.89 -10.65 1.24
C THR A 39 11.00 -10.70 -0.28
N THR A 40 11.23 -9.52 -0.88
CA THR A 40 11.42 -9.41 -2.32
C THR A 40 12.52 -8.40 -2.62
N THR A 41 13.15 -8.55 -3.78
CA THR A 41 14.16 -7.60 -4.22
C THR A 41 13.50 -6.47 -5.01
N PRO A 42 14.02 -5.22 -4.89
CA PRO A 42 13.47 -4.11 -5.66
C PRO A 42 13.92 -4.17 -7.12
N LYS A 43 13.38 -3.25 -7.91
CA LYS A 43 13.79 -3.06 -9.31
C LYS A 43 15.22 -2.54 -9.37
N LYS A 44 15.92 -2.85 -10.48
CA LYS A 44 17.22 -2.21 -10.75
C LYS A 44 17.07 -0.70 -10.80
N PRO A 45 18.02 0.11 -10.34
CA PRO A 45 19.36 -0.27 -9.88
C PRO A 45 19.44 -0.57 -8.37
N ASN A 46 18.33 -0.63 -7.66
CA ASN A 46 18.32 -0.84 -6.21
C ASN A 46 18.48 -2.30 -5.84
N SER A 47 19.06 -2.54 -4.67
CA SER A 47 19.25 -3.88 -4.14
C SER A 47 19.02 -3.88 -2.64
N ALA A 48 18.16 -4.75 -2.17
CA ALA A 48 17.85 -4.91 -0.74
C ALA A 48 16.89 -6.09 -0.58
N LEU A 49 16.55 -6.40 0.67
CA LEU A 49 15.48 -7.34 0.96
C LEU A 49 14.30 -6.53 1.52
N ARG A 50 13.30 -6.30 0.69
CA ARG A 50 12.10 -5.55 1.07
C ARG A 50 11.07 -6.50 1.67
N LYS A 51 10.53 -6.16 2.83
CA LYS A 51 9.51 -6.97 3.51
C LYS A 51 8.15 -6.69 2.92
N VAL A 52 7.48 -7.73 2.44
CA VAL A 52 6.15 -7.62 1.85
C VAL A 52 5.26 -8.74 2.36
N ALA A 53 3.96 -8.58 2.22
CA ALA A 53 2.98 -9.58 2.61
C ALA A 53 1.89 -9.68 1.55
N ARG A 54 1.46 -10.90 1.29
CA ARG A 54 0.27 -11.13 0.48
C ARG A 54 -0.92 -11.14 1.43
N VAL A 55 -1.88 -10.24 1.22
CA VAL A 55 -3.00 -10.02 2.12
C VAL A 55 -4.32 -10.24 1.37
N ARG A 56 -5.21 -11.02 1.96
CA ARG A 56 -6.59 -11.14 1.47
C ARG A 56 -7.46 -10.14 2.21
N LEU A 57 -8.03 -9.20 1.48
CA LEU A 57 -8.87 -8.16 2.05
C LEU A 57 -10.28 -8.68 2.36
N THR A 58 -11.03 -7.92 3.15
CA THR A 58 -12.40 -8.27 3.53
C THR A 58 -13.34 -8.36 2.33
N ASN A 59 -13.00 -7.70 1.22
CA ASN A 59 -13.77 -7.79 -0.02
C ASN A 59 -13.37 -9.00 -0.91
N GLY A 60 -12.48 -9.87 -0.42
CA GLY A 60 -12.06 -11.07 -1.14
C GLY A 60 -10.90 -10.90 -2.09
N ILE A 61 -10.40 -9.67 -2.28
CA ILE A 61 -9.30 -9.40 -3.19
C ILE A 61 -7.97 -9.64 -2.47
N GLU A 62 -7.05 -10.35 -3.14
CA GLU A 62 -5.70 -10.55 -2.60
C GLU A 62 -4.74 -9.54 -3.24
N VAL A 63 -3.94 -8.88 -2.40
CA VAL A 63 -2.98 -7.88 -2.84
C VAL A 63 -1.65 -8.08 -2.14
N THR A 64 -0.56 -7.60 -2.79
CA THR A 64 0.75 -7.56 -2.18
C THR A 64 0.93 -6.18 -1.54
N THR A 65 1.26 -6.16 -0.25
CA THR A 65 1.44 -4.92 0.51
C THR A 65 2.86 -4.81 1.03
N TYR A 66 3.37 -3.58 1.15
CA TYR A 66 4.67 -3.31 1.72
C TYR A 66 4.56 -3.14 3.24
N ILE A 67 5.48 -3.74 3.97
CA ILE A 67 5.57 -3.60 5.43
C ILE A 67 6.60 -2.52 5.73
N PRO A 68 6.18 -1.28 6.09
CA PRO A 68 7.14 -0.20 6.32
C PRO A 68 7.88 -0.32 7.65
N GLY A 69 9.06 0.28 7.72
CA GLY A 69 9.87 0.33 8.93
C GLY A 69 10.81 -0.85 9.06
N GLU A 70 11.58 -0.87 10.14
CA GLU A 70 12.55 -1.92 10.42
C GLU A 70 11.91 -3.00 11.31
N GLY A 71 11.93 -4.24 10.82
CA GLY A 71 11.40 -5.37 11.55
C GLY A 71 9.88 -5.40 11.64
N HIS A 72 9.34 -6.55 11.92
CA HIS A 72 7.90 -6.73 12.11
C HIS A 72 7.65 -8.05 12.87
N ASN A 73 6.43 -8.20 13.36
CA ASN A 73 5.99 -9.42 14.06
C ASN A 73 4.94 -10.20 13.26
N LEU A 74 4.80 -9.89 11.98
CA LEU A 74 3.75 -10.49 11.16
C LEU A 74 4.09 -11.91 10.72
N GLN A 75 3.06 -12.72 10.65
CA GLN A 75 3.16 -14.10 10.20
C GLN A 75 1.86 -14.45 9.47
N GLU A 76 1.80 -15.65 8.92
CA GLU A 76 0.59 -16.14 8.25
C GLU A 76 -0.61 -16.06 9.20
N HIS A 77 -1.75 -15.61 8.68
CA HIS A 77 -3.02 -15.42 9.41
C HIS A 77 -3.06 -14.20 10.33
N SER A 78 -2.03 -13.33 10.33
CA SER A 78 -2.10 -12.05 11.05
C SER A 78 -3.14 -11.14 10.41
N VAL A 79 -3.95 -10.48 11.24
CA VAL A 79 -4.95 -9.53 10.76
C VAL A 79 -4.30 -8.15 10.69
N VAL A 80 -4.42 -7.50 9.54
CA VAL A 80 -3.73 -6.23 9.29
C VAL A 80 -4.66 -5.21 8.66
N LEU A 81 -4.24 -3.94 8.72
CA LEU A 81 -4.91 -2.84 8.05
C LEU A 81 -3.99 -2.30 6.97
N ILE A 82 -4.50 -2.15 5.75
CA ILE A 82 -3.71 -1.63 4.63
C ILE A 82 -4.28 -0.30 4.14
N ARG A 83 -3.42 0.50 3.54
CA ARG A 83 -3.78 1.77 2.92
C ARG A 83 -3.21 1.82 1.51
N GLY A 84 -3.69 2.77 0.71
CA GLY A 84 -3.12 3.02 -0.60
C GLY A 84 -1.72 3.60 -0.52
N GLY A 85 -1.00 3.56 -1.61
CA GLY A 85 0.35 4.08 -1.72
C GLY A 85 1.25 3.06 -2.39
N ARG A 86 1.76 3.43 -3.57
CA ARG A 86 2.62 2.54 -4.35
C ARG A 86 4.06 2.59 -3.85
N VAL A 87 4.73 1.45 -3.90
CA VAL A 87 6.18 1.38 -3.68
C VAL A 87 6.85 1.36 -5.05
N LYS A 88 7.56 2.44 -5.36
CA LYS A 88 8.18 2.61 -6.67
C LYS A 88 9.23 1.53 -6.98
N ASP A 89 9.98 1.10 -5.96
CA ASP A 89 11.02 0.09 -6.09
C ASP A 89 10.49 -1.33 -6.32
N LEU A 90 9.24 -1.58 -5.99
CA LEU A 90 8.68 -2.93 -6.05
C LEU A 90 7.57 -3.01 -7.10
N PRO A 91 7.72 -3.88 -8.10
CA PRO A 91 6.69 -4.03 -9.12
C PRO A 91 5.43 -4.68 -8.54
N GLY A 92 4.27 -4.12 -8.87
CA GLY A 92 2.97 -4.66 -8.44
C GLY A 92 2.58 -4.38 -7.01
N VAL A 93 3.39 -3.66 -6.25
CA VAL A 93 3.06 -3.30 -4.86
C VAL A 93 2.43 -1.90 -4.84
N ARG A 94 1.12 -1.84 -4.64
CA ARG A 94 0.32 -0.60 -4.68
C ARG A 94 -0.19 -0.18 -3.31
N TYR A 95 0.13 -0.93 -2.27
CA TYR A 95 -0.45 -0.71 -0.94
C TYR A 95 0.64 -0.77 0.11
N HIS A 96 0.36 -0.11 1.23
CA HIS A 96 1.21 -0.14 2.42
C HIS A 96 0.41 -0.67 3.60
N MET A 97 1.08 -1.41 4.47
CA MET A 97 0.49 -1.85 5.72
C MET A 97 0.61 -0.74 6.75
N VAL A 98 -0.46 -0.51 7.54
CA VAL A 98 -0.45 0.53 8.59
C VAL A 98 0.14 -0.07 9.86
N ARG A 99 1.30 0.46 10.31
CA ARG A 99 1.97 -0.01 11.51
C ARG A 99 1.25 0.49 12.77
N GLY A 100 1.26 -0.32 13.80
CA GLY A 100 0.64 0.03 15.08
C GLY A 100 -0.86 -0.21 15.15
N THR A 101 -1.42 -0.94 14.21
CA THR A 101 -2.86 -1.25 14.16
C THR A 101 -3.08 -2.75 14.17
N ILE A 102 -4.15 -3.18 14.80
CA ILE A 102 -4.60 -4.58 14.88
C ILE A 102 -3.42 -5.49 15.31
N ASP A 103 -3.02 -6.45 14.48
CA ASP A 103 -1.92 -7.39 14.80
C ASP A 103 -0.54 -6.85 14.39
N THR A 104 -0.47 -5.70 13.75
CA THR A 104 0.80 -5.12 13.32
C THR A 104 1.36 -4.23 14.42
N MET A 105 2.48 -4.62 14.99
CA MET A 105 3.17 -3.80 16.00
C MET A 105 3.78 -2.55 15.35
N GLY A 106 3.91 -1.48 16.16
CA GLY A 106 4.69 -0.32 15.73
C GLY A 106 6.17 -0.66 15.63
N VAL A 107 6.94 0.21 14.99
CA VAL A 107 8.38 0.04 14.87
C VAL A 107 9.04 0.31 16.22
N GLU A 108 9.85 -0.63 16.70
CA GLU A 108 10.55 -0.49 17.97
C GLU A 108 11.64 0.59 17.91
N ASP A 109 11.83 1.31 19.02
CA ASP A 109 12.88 2.32 19.19
C ASP A 109 12.85 3.45 18.17
N ARG A 110 11.72 3.66 17.53
CA ARG A 110 11.55 4.74 16.58
C ARG A 110 11.29 6.05 17.31
N LYS A 111 12.06 7.09 17.01
CA LYS A 111 11.94 8.39 17.66
C LYS A 111 11.41 9.50 16.74
N LYS A 112 11.66 9.38 15.44
CA LYS A 112 11.20 10.35 14.43
C LYS A 112 10.07 9.76 13.59
N SER A 113 9.13 10.60 13.18
CA SER A 113 7.98 10.21 12.36
C SER A 113 7.21 9.03 12.96
N ARG A 114 7.01 9.08 14.27
CA ARG A 114 6.39 7.97 15.00
C ARG A 114 4.97 7.65 14.54
N SER A 115 4.22 8.66 14.14
CA SER A 115 2.85 8.47 13.68
C SER A 115 2.77 7.64 12.40
N LYS A 116 3.79 7.73 11.56
CA LYS A 116 3.83 6.93 10.31
C LYS A 116 4.14 5.46 10.56
N TYR A 117 4.77 5.16 11.68
CA TYR A 117 5.24 3.79 11.99
C TYR A 117 4.61 3.22 13.26
N GLY A 118 3.58 3.87 13.77
CA GLY A 118 2.81 3.35 14.91
C GLY A 118 3.54 3.28 16.23
N THR A 119 4.51 4.16 16.46
CA THR A 119 5.33 4.16 17.67
C THR A 119 4.80 5.14 18.69
N LYS A 120 4.70 4.71 19.94
CA LYS A 120 4.27 5.56 21.05
C LYS A 120 5.38 6.54 21.43
N LYS A 121 5.00 7.66 22.06
CA LYS A 121 5.95 8.66 22.52
C LYS A 121 6.91 8.04 23.55
N PRO A 122 8.23 8.15 23.37
CA PRO A 122 9.16 7.66 24.38
C PRO A 122 9.10 8.54 25.63
N LYS A 123 9.26 7.93 26.80
CA LYS A 123 9.31 8.67 28.05
C LYS A 123 10.66 9.35 28.25
#